data_5eb81f370eee053194bd843dbdd452c5
#
_entry.id   5eb81f370eee053194bd843dbdd452c5
#
_cell.length_a   1.000
_cell.length_b   1.000
_cell.length_c   1.000
_cell.angle_alpha   90.00
_cell.angle_beta   90.00
_cell.angle_gamma   90.00
#
_symmetry.space_group_name_H-M   'P 1'
#
loop_
_entity.id
_entity.type
_entity.pdbx_description
1 polymer ?
#
loop_
_entity_poly.entity_id
_entity_poly.type
_entity_poly.pdbx_seq_one_letter_code
_entity_poly.pdbx_strand_id
1 'polypeptide(L)'
;MLSSTAATPTLHGGYITLDTITKPTVVKDRRTKIVCTLGPACWSEEGLAKLMDAGMNAARFNFSHGDHEGHGKTLERLRKVAQEKSRNIAGTWNVQCSM
;
A
#
# COMPACT_ATOMS: atom_id res chain seq x y z
N MET A 1 -13.91 32.23 2.39
CA MET A 1 -13.97 31.68 2.50
C MET A 1 -13.89 30.89 3.21
N LEU A 2 -14.08 30.72 3.48
CA LEU A 2 -14.09 30.01 3.90
C LEU A 2 -13.86 29.19 4.38
N SER A 3 -13.80 29.12 4.54
CA SER A 3 -13.62 28.36 4.83
C SER A 3 -13.59 27.58 5.28
N SER A 4 -13.65 27.51 5.36
CA SER A 4 -13.66 26.72 5.64
C SER A 4 -13.76 26.02 6.14
N THR A 5 -13.95 26.14 6.31
CA THR A 5 -14.10 25.41 6.71
C THR A 5 -14.13 24.59 7.06
N ALA A 6 -14.20 24.55 7.22
CA ALA A 6 -14.29 23.70 7.56
C ALA A 6 -14.39 22.78 7.75
N ALA A 7 -14.43 22.59 7.86
CA ALA A 7 -14.56 21.68 8.04
C ALA A 7 -14.82 20.85 8.24
N THR A 8 -14.96 20.64 8.39
CA THR A 8 -15.25 19.81 8.55
C THR A 8 -15.40 18.92 8.83
N PRO A 9 -15.53 18.63 8.93
CA PRO A 9 -15.69 17.67 9.18
C PRO A 9 -15.76 16.65 9.28
N THR A 10 -15.83 16.33 9.57
CA THR A 10 -15.80 15.44 9.82
C THR A 10 -16.39 14.53 9.72
N LEU A 11 -16.43 14.23 9.30
CA LEU A 11 -16.79 13.45 8.97
C LEU A 11 -17.14 12.25 9.38
N HIS A 12 -17.64 12.03 10.21
CA HIS A 12 -18.21 10.85 10.65
C HIS A 12 -19.46 10.60 9.93
N GLY A 13 -19.55 9.63 9.29
CA GLY A 13 -20.74 9.25 8.73
C GLY A 13 -21.05 9.86 7.46
N GLY A 14 -20.13 10.53 7.10
CA GLY A 14 -20.12 10.54 5.80
C GLY A 14 -21.02 11.30 4.97
N TYR A 15 -20.82 12.51 4.97
CA TYR A 15 -21.30 13.26 3.84
C TYR A 15 -20.41 12.96 2.65
N ILE A 16 -20.95 12.20 1.73
CA ILE A 16 -20.31 11.95 0.45
C ILE A 16 -20.82 13.02 -0.51
N THR A 17 -19.96 13.96 -0.81
CA THR A 17 -20.26 15.00 -1.80
C THR A 17 -19.46 14.75 -3.06
N LEU A 18 -19.89 15.38 -4.15
CA LEU A 18 -19.15 15.30 -5.41
C LEU A 18 -17.71 15.79 -5.22
N ASP A 19 -17.53 16.86 -4.49
CA ASP A 19 -16.21 17.41 -4.17
C ASP A 19 -15.34 16.39 -3.44
N THR A 20 -15.92 15.67 -2.48
CA THR A 20 -15.19 14.64 -1.72
C THR A 20 -14.71 13.50 -2.61
N ILE A 21 -15.55 13.02 -3.51
CA ILE A 21 -15.20 11.87 -4.35
C ILE A 21 -14.28 12.22 -5.51
N THR A 22 -14.21 13.49 -5.90
CA THR A 22 -13.34 13.92 -7.00
C THR A 22 -11.96 14.36 -6.53
N LYS A 23 -11.77 14.56 -5.24
CA LYS A 23 -10.47 14.90 -4.69
C LYS A 23 -9.49 13.74 -4.80
N PRO A 24 -8.21 14.01 -5.10
CA PRO A 24 -7.19 12.99 -5.05
C PRO A 24 -7.11 12.37 -3.65
N THR A 25 -6.94 11.07 -3.60
CA THR A 25 -6.82 10.36 -2.32
C THR A 25 -5.47 10.65 -1.68
N VAL A 26 -5.50 11.07 -0.43
CA VAL A 26 -4.29 11.18 0.38
C VAL A 26 -4.04 9.82 1.02
N VAL A 27 -3.03 9.12 0.52
CA VAL A 27 -2.79 7.70 0.87
C VAL A 27 -2.64 7.50 2.37
N LYS A 28 -1.92 8.37 3.04
CA LYS A 28 -1.68 8.23 4.49
C LYS A 28 -2.93 8.43 5.34
N ASP A 29 -3.91 9.15 4.82
CA ASP A 29 -5.15 9.44 5.54
C ASP A 29 -6.26 8.43 5.22
N ARG A 30 -6.03 7.57 4.25
CA ARG A 30 -7.03 6.59 3.84
C ARG A 30 -7.15 5.48 4.88
N ARG A 31 -8.37 5.22 5.32
CA ARG A 31 -8.65 4.19 6.32
C ARG A 31 -8.67 2.78 5.73
N THR A 32 -9.22 2.65 4.54
CA THR A 32 -9.21 1.37 3.83
C THR A 32 -7.80 1.11 3.30
N LYS A 33 -7.17 0.06 3.80
CA LYS A 33 -5.80 -0.28 3.43
C LYS A 33 -5.80 -1.28 2.29
N ILE A 34 -4.80 -1.17 1.43
CA ILE A 34 -4.67 -2.03 0.24
C ILE A 34 -3.52 -2.99 0.46
N VAL A 35 -3.82 -4.28 0.36
CA VAL A 35 -2.83 -5.36 0.41
C VAL A 35 -2.56 -5.80 -1.02
N CYS A 36 -1.31 -5.77 -1.44
CA CYS A 36 -0.89 -6.20 -2.77
C CYS A 36 -0.06 -7.46 -2.67
N THR A 37 -0.46 -8.49 -3.39
CA THR A 37 0.38 -9.68 -3.53
C THR A 37 1.46 -9.39 -4.57
N LEU A 38 2.70 -9.54 -4.16
CA LEU A 38 3.84 -9.27 -5.03
C LEU A 38 4.09 -10.46 -5.96
N GLY A 39 4.22 -10.18 -7.23
CA GLY A 39 4.53 -11.16 -8.26
C GLY A 39 5.66 -10.70 -9.17
N PRO A 40 6.07 -11.53 -10.13
CA PRO A 40 7.20 -11.21 -11.01
C PRO A 40 7.09 -9.87 -11.72
N ALA A 41 5.88 -9.42 -12.02
CA ALA A 41 5.66 -8.15 -12.70
C ALA A 41 6.08 -6.92 -11.88
N CYS A 42 6.18 -7.05 -10.56
CA CYS A 42 6.47 -5.93 -9.68
C CYS A 42 7.62 -6.20 -8.69
N TRP A 43 8.45 -7.18 -8.95
CA TRP A 43 9.58 -7.52 -8.07
C TRP A 43 10.74 -6.53 -8.15
N SER A 44 10.79 -5.71 -9.18
CA SER A 44 11.84 -4.70 -9.31
C SER A 44 11.63 -3.54 -8.34
N GLU A 45 12.71 -2.82 -8.04
CA GLU A 45 12.60 -1.63 -7.20
C GLU A 45 11.65 -0.60 -7.79
N GLU A 46 11.68 -0.44 -9.12
CA GLU A 46 10.77 0.46 -9.83
C GLU A 46 9.31 0.02 -9.69
N GLY A 47 9.05 -1.27 -9.87
CA GLY A 47 7.70 -1.82 -9.72
C GLY A 47 7.16 -1.62 -8.31
N LEU A 48 7.99 -1.88 -7.30
CA LEU A 48 7.61 -1.68 -5.90
C LEU A 48 7.36 -0.20 -5.61
N ALA A 49 8.19 0.69 -6.15
CA ALA A 49 8.00 2.13 -5.99
C ALA A 49 6.66 2.58 -6.58
N LYS A 50 6.32 2.10 -7.76
CA LYS A 50 5.04 2.41 -8.40
C LYS A 50 3.85 1.94 -7.56
N LEU A 51 3.94 0.73 -7.00
CA LEU A 51 2.88 0.21 -6.12
C LEU A 51 2.72 1.07 -4.86
N MET A 52 3.82 1.50 -4.26
CA MET A 52 3.76 2.37 -3.09
C MET A 52 3.13 3.71 -3.43
N ASP A 53 3.50 4.31 -4.56
CA ASP A 53 2.94 5.58 -5.01
C ASP A 53 1.46 5.45 -5.34
N ALA A 54 1.05 4.30 -5.87
CA ALA A 54 -0.36 4.04 -6.17
C ALA A 54 -1.22 3.80 -4.92
N GLY A 55 -0.59 3.53 -3.77
CA GLY A 55 -1.31 3.41 -2.52
C GLY A 55 -1.21 2.09 -1.78
N MET A 56 -0.24 1.24 -2.12
CA MET A 56 -0.03 0.00 -1.38
C MET A 56 0.29 0.29 0.07
N ASN A 57 -0.36 -0.42 0.98
CA ASN A 57 -0.14 -0.33 2.42
C ASN A 57 0.51 -1.58 2.99
N ALA A 58 0.26 -2.72 2.39
CA ALA A 58 0.84 -3.97 2.83
C ALA A 58 1.22 -4.81 1.62
N ALA A 59 2.32 -5.51 1.74
CA ALA A 59 2.81 -6.43 0.72
C ALA A 59 2.61 -7.86 1.21
N ARG A 60 1.97 -8.68 0.39
CA ARG A 60 1.77 -10.09 0.67
C ARG A 60 2.73 -10.91 -0.18
N PHE A 61 3.44 -11.80 0.46
CA PHE A 61 4.34 -12.75 -0.20
C PHE A 61 3.69 -14.12 -0.22
N ASN A 62 3.43 -14.62 -1.41
CA ASN A 62 2.79 -15.92 -1.58
C ASN A 62 3.84 -17.01 -1.73
N PHE A 63 4.10 -17.75 -0.65
CA PHE A 63 5.09 -18.82 -0.66
C PHE A 63 4.60 -20.11 -1.33
N SER A 64 3.38 -20.13 -1.83
CA SER A 64 2.94 -21.21 -2.72
C SER A 64 3.63 -21.14 -4.08
N HIS A 65 4.22 -20.02 -4.40
CA HIS A 65 4.95 -19.79 -5.65
C HIS A 65 6.30 -19.17 -5.35
N GLY A 66 7.29 -19.51 -6.17
CA GLY A 66 8.65 -19.02 -5.99
C GLY A 66 9.38 -19.74 -4.86
N ASP A 67 10.57 -19.24 -4.54
CA ASP A 67 11.40 -19.80 -3.49
C ASP A 67 11.64 -18.77 -2.38
N HIS A 68 12.15 -19.25 -1.27
CA HIS A 68 12.43 -18.40 -0.11
C HIS A 68 13.52 -17.35 -0.42
N GLU A 69 14.50 -17.69 -1.21
CA GLU A 69 15.57 -16.77 -1.59
C GLU A 69 15.01 -15.61 -2.43
N GLY A 70 14.19 -15.93 -3.43
CA GLY A 70 13.57 -14.92 -4.28
C GLY A 70 12.67 -13.97 -3.49
N HIS A 71 11.86 -14.53 -2.58
CA HIS A 71 11.03 -13.71 -1.70
C HIS A 71 11.87 -12.87 -0.73
N GLY A 72 12.96 -13.40 -0.22
CA GLY A 72 13.88 -12.67 0.63
C GLY A 72 14.48 -11.46 -0.08
N LYS A 73 14.93 -11.64 -1.31
CA LYS A 73 15.47 -10.55 -2.13
C LYS A 73 14.41 -9.49 -2.41
N THR A 74 13.19 -9.91 -2.68
CA THR A 74 12.09 -8.98 -2.90
C THR A 74 11.76 -8.19 -1.64
N LEU A 75 11.80 -8.83 -0.47
CA LEU A 75 11.59 -8.17 0.79
C LEU A 75 12.66 -7.11 1.07
N GLU A 76 13.93 -7.41 0.77
CA GLU A 76 15.01 -6.45 0.92
C GLU A 76 14.79 -5.23 0.04
N ARG A 77 14.41 -5.45 -1.22
CA ARG A 77 14.07 -4.35 -2.14
C ARG A 77 12.88 -3.54 -1.62
N LEU A 78 11.87 -4.22 -1.11
CA LEU A 78 10.70 -3.56 -0.55
C LEU A 78 11.08 -2.64 0.61
N ARG A 79 11.90 -3.14 1.53
CA ARG A 79 12.36 -2.36 2.68
C ARG A 79 13.18 -1.15 2.25
N LYS A 80 14.07 -1.35 1.28
CA LYS A 80 14.89 -0.28 0.73
C LYS A 80 14.02 0.83 0.14
N VAL A 81 13.09 0.47 -0.73
CA VAL A 81 12.21 1.44 -1.39
C VAL A 81 11.30 2.12 -0.39
N ALA A 82 10.78 1.38 0.58
CA ALA A 82 9.94 1.95 1.63
C ALA A 82 10.69 2.98 2.45
N GLN A 83 11.95 2.71 2.77
CA GLN A 83 12.81 3.65 3.49
C GLN A 83 13.08 4.90 2.65
N GLU A 84 13.40 4.74 1.37
CA GLU A 84 13.64 5.85 0.46
C GLU A 84 12.41 6.76 0.33
N LYS A 85 11.21 6.18 0.37
CA LYS A 85 9.95 6.92 0.26
C LYS A 85 9.38 7.33 1.62
N SER A 86 10.05 7.01 2.70
CA SER A 86 9.58 7.27 4.06
C SER A 86 8.18 6.71 4.31
N ARG A 87 7.94 5.50 3.82
CA ARG A 87 6.65 4.82 3.94
C ARG A 87 6.77 3.60 4.83
N ASN A 88 5.76 3.39 5.67
CA ASN A 88 5.64 2.16 6.44
C ASN A 88 4.79 1.17 5.66
N ILE A 89 5.42 0.12 5.18
CA ILE A 89 4.73 -0.94 4.44
C ILE A 89 4.79 -2.22 5.27
N ALA A 90 3.63 -2.75 5.60
CA ALA A 90 3.56 -4.01 6.34
C ALA A 90 3.88 -5.18 5.39
N GLY A 91 4.57 -6.17 5.91
CA GLY A 91 4.81 -7.41 5.18
C GLY A 91 4.00 -8.54 5.78
N THR A 92 3.35 -9.33 4.96
CA THR A 92 2.64 -10.52 5.40
C THR A 92 3.02 -11.71 4.53
N TRP A 93 3.01 -12.89 5.13
CA TRP A 93 3.44 -14.11 4.51
C TRP A 93 2.28 -15.08 4.44
N ASN A 94 2.15 -15.74 3.32
CA ASN A 94 1.27 -16.87 3.19
C ASN A 94 2.15 -18.12 3.13
N VAL A 95 2.25 -18.81 4.26
CA VAL A 95 2.98 -20.07 4.31
C VAL A 95 1.96 -21.19 4.20
N GLN A 96 1.99 -21.87 3.09
CA GLN A 96 1.19 -23.08 2.94
C GLN A 96 2.04 -24.23 3.45
N CYS A 97 1.64 -24.80 4.56
CA CYS A 97 2.22 -26.05 5.01
C CYS A 97 1.79 -27.13 4.03
N SER A 98 2.66 -27.50 3.13
CA SER A 98 2.45 -28.73 2.42
C SER A 98 2.95 -29.86 3.31
N MET A 99 2.07 -30.66 3.63
CA MET A 99 2.40 -31.88 4.34
C MET A 99 2.91 -32.91 3.38
#